data_ea52764285c9102062b2e91195c42e77
#
_entry.id   ea52764285c9102062b2e91195c42e77
#
_cell.length_a   1.000
_cell.length_b   1.000
_cell.length_c   1.000
_cell.angle_alpha   90.00
_cell.angle_beta   90.00
_cell.angle_gamma   90.00
#
_symmetry.space_group_name_H-M   'P 1'
#
loop_
_entity.id
_entity.type
_entity.pdbx_description
1 polymer ?
#
loop_
_entity_poly.entity_id
_entity_poly.type
_entity_poly.pdbx_seq_one_letter_code
_entity_poly.pdbx_strand_id
1 'polypeptide(L)'
;MMYMNMDSNPKRYRREYNVYRIVNDVDSKVYIGSTTTELWHRMGQHRADARKGEKSPLYEHMRKLGVEHFKIERICISDELHIKEVEEMIINSIPKEIRLNFKCTSKKDTSKKYDYENIVKVYNEVGSINKTSNIIGCSRVTVKKAIRKLLLNL
;
A
#
# COMPACT_ATOMS: atom_id res chain seq x y z
N MET A 1 14.67 28.76 35.65
CA MET A 1 14.56 28.76 34.15
C MET A 1 14.56 27.34 33.69
N MET A 2 13.39 26.84 33.29
CA MET A 2 13.29 25.54 32.66
C MET A 2 13.67 25.71 31.18
N TYR A 3 14.81 25.16 30.80
CA TYR A 3 15.11 24.99 29.38
C TYR A 3 14.23 23.86 28.86
N MET A 4 13.18 24.22 28.12
CA MET A 4 12.50 23.30 27.28
C MET A 4 13.53 22.77 26.26
N ASN A 5 13.89 21.51 26.41
CA ASN A 5 14.50 20.76 25.33
C ASN A 5 13.48 20.73 24.20
N MET A 6 13.58 21.68 23.28
CA MET A 6 13.04 21.54 21.96
C MET A 6 13.81 20.39 21.32
N ASP A 7 13.21 19.21 21.32
CA ASP A 7 13.59 18.15 20.40
C ASP A 7 13.40 18.68 18.98
N SER A 8 14.39 19.45 18.56
CA SER A 8 14.56 19.90 17.20
C SER A 8 15.07 18.73 16.38
N ASN A 9 14.19 17.77 16.09
CA ASN A 9 14.36 16.92 14.94
C ASN A 9 13.26 17.27 13.91
N PRO A 10 13.40 18.41 13.18
CA PRO A 10 12.43 18.83 12.18
C PRO A 10 12.54 18.06 10.88
N LYS A 11 13.34 17.01 10.83
CA LYS A 11 13.66 16.32 9.57
C LYS A 11 13.37 14.83 9.62
N ARG A 12 12.23 14.41 10.13
CA ARG A 12 11.57 13.30 9.45
C ARG A 12 10.99 13.91 8.18
N TYR A 13 11.78 13.92 7.11
CA TYR A 13 11.28 14.19 5.79
C TYR A 13 10.14 13.22 5.54
N ARG A 14 8.90 13.68 5.71
CA ARG A 14 7.73 12.96 5.24
C ARG A 14 7.95 12.83 3.75
N ARG A 15 8.16 11.62 3.29
CA ARG A 15 8.33 11.38 1.86
C ARG A 15 7.07 11.82 1.17
N GLU A 16 7.20 12.74 0.24
CA GLU A 16 6.11 13.15 -0.62
C GLU A 16 5.96 12.12 -1.75
N TYR A 17 4.74 11.73 -1.99
CA TYR A 17 4.37 10.81 -3.05
C TYR A 17 3.62 11.57 -4.13
N ASN A 18 4.08 11.46 -5.37
CA ASN A 18 3.31 11.88 -6.52
C ASN A 18 2.24 10.81 -6.81
N VAL A 19 0.98 11.17 -6.69
CA VAL A 19 -0.11 10.35 -7.23
C VAL A 19 -0.29 10.73 -8.69
N TYR A 20 -0.28 9.76 -9.56
CA TYR A 20 -0.28 9.97 -11.00
C TYR A 20 -1.29 9.07 -11.69
N ARG A 21 -1.65 9.48 -12.90
CA ARG A 21 -2.37 8.65 -13.85
C ARG A 21 -1.50 8.39 -15.09
N ILE A 22 -1.66 7.22 -15.68
CA ILE A 22 -1.15 6.91 -17.02
C ILE A 22 -2.36 6.81 -17.92
N VAL A 23 -2.36 7.62 -18.96
CA VAL A 23 -3.39 7.68 -19.99
C VAL A 23 -2.76 7.39 -21.35
N ASN A 24 -3.59 7.12 -22.35
CA ASN A 24 -3.15 6.94 -23.72
C ASN A 24 -4.03 7.76 -24.68
N ASP A 25 -3.60 7.93 -25.90
CA ASP A 25 -4.27 8.71 -26.94
C ASP A 25 -5.16 7.85 -27.88
N VAL A 26 -5.29 6.55 -27.60
CA VAL A 26 -6.03 5.60 -28.41
C VAL A 26 -7.40 5.27 -27.84
N ASP A 27 -7.45 5.09 -26.52
CA ASP A 27 -8.69 4.78 -25.79
C ASP A 27 -8.79 5.50 -24.44
N SER A 28 -9.90 5.31 -23.75
CA SER A 28 -10.17 5.97 -22.46
C SER A 28 -9.60 5.24 -21.26
N LYS A 29 -8.81 4.17 -21.44
CA LYS A 29 -8.31 3.39 -20.32
C LYS A 29 -7.22 4.13 -19.55
N VAL A 30 -7.28 4.00 -18.23
CA VAL A 30 -6.43 4.74 -17.30
C VAL A 30 -5.88 3.83 -16.21
N TYR A 31 -4.63 4.10 -15.82
CA TYR A 31 -3.98 3.49 -14.67
C TYR A 31 -3.66 4.57 -13.63
N ILE A 32 -3.86 4.27 -12.35
CA ILE A 32 -3.50 5.12 -11.22
C ILE A 32 -2.33 4.47 -10.47
N GLY A 33 -1.38 5.28 -10.06
CA GLY A 33 -0.25 4.82 -9.25
C GLY A 33 0.33 5.95 -8.41
N SER A 34 1.29 5.59 -7.57
CA SER A 34 2.03 6.53 -6.75
C SER A 34 3.53 6.27 -6.82
N THR A 35 4.33 7.30 -6.63
CA THR A 35 5.79 7.21 -6.65
C THR A 35 6.43 8.33 -5.84
N THR A 36 7.59 8.04 -5.26
CA THR A 36 8.48 9.06 -4.65
C THR A 36 9.51 9.60 -5.63
N THR A 37 9.60 9.01 -6.83
CA THR A 37 10.54 9.42 -7.87
C THR A 37 9.88 10.39 -8.86
N GLU A 38 10.70 11.04 -9.67
CA GLU A 38 10.22 11.90 -10.75
C GLU A 38 9.33 11.12 -11.74
N LEU A 39 8.28 11.77 -12.23
CA LEU A 39 7.29 11.11 -13.09
C LEU A 39 7.88 10.58 -14.39
N TRP A 40 8.81 11.32 -15.01
CA TRP A 40 9.49 10.85 -16.22
C TRP A 40 10.31 9.57 -15.99
N HIS A 41 10.97 9.49 -14.83
CA HIS A 41 11.72 8.29 -14.43
C HIS A 41 10.77 7.10 -14.19
N ARG A 42 9.67 7.35 -13.48
CA ARG A 42 8.63 6.33 -13.24
C ARG A 42 8.00 5.84 -14.54
N MET A 43 7.74 6.74 -15.48
CA MET A 43 7.24 6.36 -16.81
C MET A 43 8.26 5.51 -17.59
N GLY A 44 9.53 5.84 -17.49
CA GLY A 44 10.62 5.03 -18.06
C GLY A 44 10.63 3.60 -17.53
N GLN A 45 10.43 3.43 -16.21
CA GLN A 45 10.30 2.11 -15.58
C GLN A 45 9.08 1.34 -16.13
N HIS A 46 7.91 1.97 -16.20
CA HIS A 46 6.70 1.32 -16.76
C HIS A 46 6.92 0.86 -18.20
N ARG A 47 7.53 1.67 -19.03
CA ARG A 47 7.85 1.30 -20.41
C ARG A 47 8.84 0.15 -20.50
N ALA A 48 9.85 0.14 -19.63
CA ALA A 48 10.82 -0.95 -19.55
C ALA A 48 10.17 -2.25 -19.11
N ASP A 49 9.32 -2.22 -18.09
CA ASP A 49 8.61 -3.40 -17.57
C ASP A 49 7.63 -3.95 -18.60
N ALA A 50 6.94 -3.08 -19.34
CA ALA A 50 6.09 -3.51 -20.46
C ALA A 50 6.90 -4.25 -21.56
N ARG A 51 8.09 -3.73 -21.93
CA ARG A 51 8.98 -4.37 -22.91
C ARG A 51 9.57 -5.69 -22.44
N LYS A 52 9.85 -5.81 -21.13
CA LYS A 52 10.33 -7.05 -20.50
C LYS A 52 9.27 -8.16 -20.48
N GLY A 53 8.02 -7.84 -20.72
CA GLY A 53 6.93 -8.81 -20.68
C GLY A 53 6.30 -9.01 -19.31
N GLU A 54 6.50 -8.09 -18.38
CA GLU A 54 5.86 -8.13 -17.07
C GLU A 54 4.33 -8.23 -17.21
N LYS A 55 3.73 -9.04 -16.35
CA LYS A 55 2.30 -9.33 -16.40
C LYS A 55 1.50 -8.34 -15.57
N SER A 56 0.86 -7.38 -16.21
CA SER A 56 -0.16 -6.53 -15.60
C SER A 56 -1.09 -6.00 -16.70
N PRO A 57 -2.35 -5.65 -16.37
CA PRO A 57 -3.25 -5.06 -17.35
C PRO A 57 -2.69 -3.82 -18.04
N LEU A 58 -1.96 -2.97 -17.30
CA LEU A 58 -1.28 -1.81 -17.86
C LEU A 58 -0.23 -2.21 -18.88
N TYR A 59 0.64 -3.17 -18.55
CA TYR A 59 1.75 -3.55 -19.41
C TYR A 59 1.29 -4.35 -20.63
N GLU A 60 0.27 -5.17 -20.50
CA GLU A 60 -0.38 -5.84 -21.61
C GLU A 60 -1.01 -4.83 -22.56
N HIS A 61 -1.67 -3.81 -22.02
CA HIS A 61 -2.27 -2.74 -22.81
C HIS A 61 -1.20 -1.87 -23.51
N MET A 62 -0.11 -1.56 -22.82
CA MET A 62 1.05 -0.86 -23.41
C MET A 62 1.68 -1.65 -24.57
N ARG A 63 1.79 -2.97 -24.45
CA ARG A 63 2.31 -3.81 -25.55
C ARG A 63 1.36 -3.87 -26.73
N LYS A 64 0.05 -3.89 -26.44
CA LYS A 64 -0.99 -3.97 -27.49
C LYS A 64 -1.07 -2.69 -28.32
N LEU A 65 -0.99 -1.52 -27.69
CA LEU A 65 -1.17 -0.23 -28.36
C LEU A 65 0.16 0.42 -28.81
N GLY A 66 1.28 0.04 -28.17
CA GLY A 66 2.55 0.71 -28.31
C GLY A 66 2.84 1.61 -27.08
N VAL A 67 4.03 1.49 -26.50
CA VAL A 67 4.39 2.22 -25.26
C VAL A 67 4.49 3.75 -25.49
N GLU A 68 4.66 4.19 -26.72
CA GLU A 68 4.72 5.58 -27.16
C GLU A 68 3.40 6.33 -27.03
N HIS A 69 2.27 5.63 -27.08
CA HIS A 69 0.93 6.18 -26.94
C HIS A 69 0.60 6.58 -25.48
N PHE A 70 1.42 6.17 -24.53
CA PHE A 70 1.16 6.36 -23.11
C PHE A 70 1.95 7.53 -22.52
N LYS A 71 1.27 8.33 -21.73
CA LYS A 71 1.86 9.43 -20.96
C LYS A 71 1.45 9.39 -19.50
N ILE A 72 2.31 9.94 -18.63
CA ILE A 72 2.10 10.03 -17.20
C ILE A 72 1.76 11.47 -16.83
N GLU A 73 0.75 11.65 -15.99
CA GLU A 73 0.30 12.96 -15.52
C GLU A 73 0.12 12.93 -14.01
N ARG A 74 0.58 13.97 -13.30
CA ARG A 74 0.36 14.13 -11.88
C ARG A 74 -1.10 14.47 -11.60
N ILE A 75 -1.69 13.80 -10.60
CA ILE A 75 -3.01 14.15 -10.06
C ILE A 75 -2.84 15.03 -8.83
N CYS A 76 -2.08 14.56 -7.84
CA CYS A 76 -1.82 15.28 -6.59
C CYS A 76 -0.54 14.78 -5.91
N ILE A 77 -0.19 15.43 -4.81
CA ILE A 77 0.88 15.00 -3.91
C ILE A 77 0.23 14.54 -2.60
N SER A 78 0.73 13.46 -2.04
CA SER A 78 0.29 12.92 -0.75
C SER A 78 1.49 12.57 0.12
N ASP A 79 1.26 12.46 1.42
CA ASP A 79 2.28 11.97 2.36
C ASP A 79 2.25 10.43 2.51
N GLU A 80 3.25 9.90 3.19
CA GLU A 80 3.40 8.46 3.41
C GLU A 80 2.23 7.85 4.21
N LEU A 81 1.55 8.63 5.05
CA LEU A 81 0.46 8.14 5.89
C LEU A 81 -0.84 7.94 5.10
N HIS A 82 -1.13 8.83 4.16
CA HIS A 82 -2.40 8.89 3.46
C HIS A 82 -2.35 8.35 2.03
N ILE A 83 -1.14 8.07 1.50
CA ILE A 83 -0.97 7.71 0.08
C ILE A 83 -1.84 6.53 -0.36
N LYS A 84 -1.98 5.51 0.48
CA LYS A 84 -2.80 4.33 0.15
C LYS A 84 -4.28 4.65 0.08
N GLU A 85 -4.77 5.47 1.00
CA GLU A 85 -6.17 5.90 1.04
C GLU A 85 -6.50 6.80 -0.14
N VAL A 86 -5.60 7.74 -0.46
CA VAL A 86 -5.74 8.65 -1.60
C VAL A 86 -5.74 7.87 -2.92
N GLU A 87 -4.79 6.97 -3.11
CA GLU A 87 -4.70 6.14 -4.30
C GLU A 87 -5.96 5.27 -4.47
N GLU A 88 -6.41 4.59 -3.40
CA GLU A 88 -7.61 3.76 -3.41
C GLU A 88 -8.88 4.57 -3.69
N MET A 89 -9.02 5.74 -3.09
CA MET A 89 -10.15 6.63 -3.33
C MET A 89 -10.21 7.06 -4.80
N ILE A 90 -9.09 7.43 -5.40
CA ILE A 90 -9.01 7.80 -6.81
C ILE A 90 -9.33 6.60 -7.70
N ILE A 91 -8.76 5.43 -7.42
CA ILE A 91 -9.03 4.21 -8.19
C ILE A 91 -10.51 3.86 -8.14
N ASN A 92 -11.15 3.97 -6.97
CA ASN A 92 -12.57 3.67 -6.81
C ASN A 92 -13.50 4.68 -7.50
N SER A 93 -13.04 5.91 -7.73
CA SER A 93 -13.78 6.92 -8.49
C SER A 93 -13.83 6.64 -10.00
N ILE A 94 -12.96 5.76 -10.49
CA ILE A 94 -12.86 5.43 -11.92
C ILE A 94 -13.73 4.22 -12.24
N PRO A 95 -14.56 4.26 -13.30
CA PRO A 95 -15.33 3.09 -13.75
C PRO A 95 -14.43 1.87 -14.01
N LYS A 96 -14.90 0.70 -13.63
CA LYS A 96 -14.13 -0.56 -13.74
C LYS A 96 -13.73 -0.90 -15.17
N GLU A 97 -14.54 -0.50 -16.13
CA GLU A 97 -14.40 -0.80 -17.56
C GLU A 97 -13.20 -0.12 -18.19
N ILE A 98 -12.80 1.06 -17.64
CA ILE A 98 -11.68 1.83 -18.17
C ILE A 98 -10.43 1.75 -17.26
N ARG A 99 -10.51 1.00 -16.17
CA ARG A 99 -9.45 0.90 -15.19
C ARG A 99 -8.43 -0.17 -15.57
N LEU A 100 -7.16 0.21 -15.69
CA LEU A 100 -6.04 -0.70 -15.90
C LEU A 100 -5.36 -1.15 -14.61
N ASN A 101 -5.79 -0.62 -13.46
CA ASN A 101 -5.31 -1.14 -12.20
C ASN A 101 -5.74 -2.61 -12.07
N PHE A 102 -4.82 -3.47 -11.65
CA PHE A 102 -5.25 -4.72 -11.07
C PHE A 102 -6.38 -4.37 -10.11
N LYS A 103 -7.47 -5.17 -10.10
CA LYS A 103 -8.29 -5.17 -8.91
C LYS A 103 -7.29 -5.14 -7.77
N CYS A 104 -7.33 -4.11 -6.90
CA CYS A 104 -7.01 -4.38 -5.54
C CYS A 104 -7.90 -5.57 -5.20
N THR A 105 -7.38 -6.76 -5.42
CA THR A 105 -7.76 -7.83 -4.56
C THR A 105 -7.41 -7.21 -3.23
N SER A 106 -8.40 -6.57 -2.56
CA SER A 106 -8.41 -6.57 -1.13
C SER A 106 -7.71 -7.86 -0.85
N LYS A 107 -6.46 -7.79 -0.35
CA LYS A 107 -5.70 -8.98 0.01
C LYS A 107 -6.78 -9.85 0.58
N LYS A 108 -7.15 -10.94 -0.12
CA LYS A 108 -8.04 -11.92 0.49
C LYS A 108 -7.45 -12.00 1.86
N ASP A 109 -8.21 -11.61 2.86
CA ASP A 109 -7.74 -11.59 4.22
C ASP A 109 -7.39 -13.04 4.51
N THR A 110 -6.22 -13.46 4.01
CA THR A 110 -5.53 -14.71 4.31
C THR A 110 -4.86 -14.55 5.65
N SER A 111 -5.10 -13.42 6.34
CA SER A 111 -4.94 -13.36 7.76
C SER A 111 -5.88 -14.43 8.29
N LYS A 112 -5.30 -15.60 8.61
CA LYS A 112 -5.97 -16.57 9.48
C LYS A 112 -6.63 -15.73 10.52
N LYS A 113 -7.97 -15.75 10.57
CA LYS A 113 -8.73 -14.94 11.48
C LYS A 113 -8.47 -15.52 12.86
N TYR A 114 -7.38 -15.05 13.50
CA TYR A 114 -7.01 -15.52 14.81
C TYR A 114 -8.04 -15.01 15.80
N ASP A 115 -8.57 -15.91 16.60
CA ASP A 115 -9.37 -15.55 17.75
C ASP A 115 -8.46 -14.88 18.79
N TYR A 116 -8.52 -13.56 18.86
CA TYR A 116 -7.72 -12.77 19.79
C TYR A 116 -8.06 -13.06 21.26
N GLU A 117 -9.29 -13.43 21.58
CA GLU A 117 -9.70 -13.80 22.92
C GLU A 117 -8.98 -15.08 23.36
N ASN A 118 -8.94 -16.08 22.48
CA ASN A 118 -8.20 -17.31 22.73
C ASN A 118 -6.70 -17.07 22.88
N ILE A 119 -6.11 -16.19 22.06
CA ILE A 119 -4.70 -15.83 22.18
C ILE A 119 -4.38 -15.20 23.54
N VAL A 120 -5.22 -14.27 24.00
CA VAL A 120 -5.04 -13.60 25.30
C VAL A 120 -5.26 -14.56 26.45
N LYS A 121 -6.22 -15.47 26.35
CA LYS A 121 -6.46 -16.53 27.34
C LYS A 121 -5.21 -17.40 27.52
N VAL A 122 -4.67 -17.93 26.43
CA VAL A 122 -3.45 -18.74 26.46
C VAL A 122 -2.24 -17.92 26.96
N TYR A 123 -2.15 -16.64 26.59
CA TYR A 123 -1.10 -15.77 27.10
C TYR A 123 -1.19 -15.58 28.62
N ASN A 124 -2.37 -15.39 29.17
CA ASN A 124 -2.57 -15.24 30.61
C ASN A 124 -2.23 -16.52 31.40
N GLU A 125 -2.44 -17.68 30.80
CA GLU A 125 -2.08 -18.98 31.39
C GLU A 125 -0.56 -19.23 31.36
N VAL A 126 0.11 -18.83 30.26
CA VAL A 126 1.50 -19.20 29.98
C VAL A 126 2.49 -18.09 30.34
N GLY A 127 2.05 -16.82 30.36
CA GLY A 127 2.86 -15.65 30.71
C GLY A 127 3.99 -15.30 29.72
N SER A 128 4.01 -15.93 28.53
CA SER A 128 5.11 -15.75 27.56
C SER A 128 4.61 -15.64 26.13
N ILE A 129 4.97 -14.54 25.45
CA ILE A 129 4.65 -14.30 24.03
C ILE A 129 5.18 -15.41 23.14
N ASN A 130 6.41 -15.87 23.39
CA ASN A 130 7.04 -16.92 22.60
C ASN A 130 6.29 -18.26 22.73
N LYS A 131 5.97 -18.67 23.95
CA LYS A 131 5.24 -19.91 24.19
C LYS A 131 3.82 -19.83 23.64
N THR A 132 3.13 -18.71 23.83
CA THR A 132 1.78 -18.47 23.26
C THR A 132 1.80 -18.55 21.75
N SER A 133 2.78 -17.93 21.08
CA SER A 133 2.89 -17.98 19.63
C SER A 133 3.10 -19.40 19.10
N ASN A 134 3.87 -20.21 19.80
CA ASN A 134 4.10 -21.62 19.45
C ASN A 134 2.83 -22.49 19.67
N ILE A 135 2.13 -22.30 20.77
CA ILE A 135 0.90 -23.06 21.09
C ILE A 135 -0.20 -22.75 20.09
N ILE A 136 -0.41 -21.46 19.78
CA ILE A 136 -1.46 -21.00 18.85
C ILE A 136 -1.05 -21.22 17.38
N GLY A 137 0.23 -21.36 17.08
CA GLY A 137 0.73 -21.44 15.72
C GLY A 137 0.65 -20.10 14.97
N CYS A 138 0.80 -18.98 15.67
CA CYS A 138 0.77 -17.64 15.11
C CYS A 138 2.08 -16.88 15.32
N SER A 139 2.27 -15.75 14.65
CA SER A 139 3.46 -14.92 14.85
C SER A 139 3.43 -14.21 16.22
N ARG A 140 4.63 -13.93 16.77
CA ARG A 140 4.76 -13.10 18.00
C ARG A 140 4.13 -11.71 17.84
N VAL A 141 4.13 -11.16 16.63
CA VAL A 141 3.47 -9.89 16.31
C VAL A 141 1.96 -10.02 16.46
N THR A 142 1.38 -11.13 16.04
CA THR A 142 -0.05 -11.42 16.20
C THR A 142 -0.44 -11.50 17.68
N VAL A 143 0.36 -12.16 18.52
CA VAL A 143 0.14 -12.23 19.96
C VAL A 143 0.18 -10.82 20.59
N LYS A 144 1.20 -10.02 20.28
CA LYS A 144 1.30 -8.62 20.75
C LYS A 144 0.08 -7.78 20.32
N LYS A 145 -0.38 -7.96 19.08
CA LYS A 145 -1.55 -7.25 18.55
C LYS A 145 -2.83 -7.63 19.28
N ALA A 146 -3.02 -8.92 19.58
CA ALA A 146 -4.16 -9.41 20.35
C ALA A 146 -4.18 -8.82 21.76
N ILE A 147 -3.05 -8.85 22.46
CA ILE A 147 -2.89 -8.28 23.80
C ILE A 147 -3.23 -6.78 23.79
N ARG A 148 -2.67 -6.01 22.85
CA ARG A 148 -2.94 -4.57 22.75
C ARG A 148 -4.43 -4.29 22.49
N LYS A 149 -5.06 -5.05 21.59
CA LYS A 149 -6.46 -4.81 21.21
C LYS A 149 -7.42 -5.06 22.37
N LEU A 150 -7.18 -6.07 23.20
CA LEU A 150 -8.06 -6.43 24.31
C LEU A 150 -7.73 -5.68 25.60
N LEU A 151 -6.49 -5.29 25.84
CA LEU A 151 -6.09 -4.51 27.03
C LEU A 151 -6.32 -2.99 26.86
N LEU A 152 -6.34 -2.47 25.65
CA LEU A 152 -6.60 -1.04 25.39
C LEU A 152 -8.10 -0.73 25.17
N ASN A 153 -8.95 -1.73 25.09
CA ASN A 153 -10.41 -1.57 25.06
C ASN A 153 -11.04 -1.72 26.46
N LEU A 154 -10.21 -1.70 27.52
CA LEU A 154 -10.59 -1.51 28.90
C LEU A 154 -10.23 -0.08 29.33
#